data_f4f19923a8feaacd54aa3d3621573988
#
_entry.id   f4f19923a8feaacd54aa3d3621573988
#
_cell.length_a   1.000
_cell.length_b   1.000
_cell.length_c   1.000
_cell.angle_alpha   90.00
_cell.angle_beta   90.00
_cell.angle_gamma   90.00
#
_symmetry.space_group_name_H-M   'P 1'
#
loop_
_entity.id
_entity.type
_entity.pdbx_description
1 polymer ?
#
loop_
_entity_poly.entity_id
_entity_poly.type
_entity_poly.pdbx_seq_one_letter_code
_entity_poly.pdbx_strand_id
1 'polypeptide(L)'
;MKTDCEIIKDLLPLYAEHMTSEKSNEMIEEHLNECKECRKQLDEALYDKPAVSFSNQTDAVFTQYVQESKKKNKKKTVIIVIVAVVLAIAVELAVPLGFLALLFFFDTGAEIETNTDISRYEDYIGKNAVEPHNDKWDMDESIFPEHLTKEMTVEDYETVYYDPRDAQWLSYLVVDYPEEEYEKELKRLHDYKSTTYKGFYGAKGFDSKYDLAAMYADSYNGFVYALDAHEGRIIYVELIFCNYQFDFDYEEMIPKDYLPVGFYAGNSNNRIEIGNLFVEYN
;
A
#
# COMPACT_ATOMS: atom_id res chain seq x y z
N MET A 1 -50.51 67.73 -26.40
CA MET A 1 -50.53 66.80 -27.57
C MET A 1 -51.82 65.98 -27.45
N LYS A 2 -52.78 66.07 -28.35
CA LYS A 2 -53.98 65.20 -28.27
C LYS A 2 -53.53 63.76 -28.53
N THR A 3 -53.54 62.94 -27.49
CA THR A 3 -53.26 61.50 -27.62
C THR A 3 -54.42 60.86 -28.42
N ASP A 4 -54.10 60.03 -29.42
CA ASP A 4 -55.08 59.38 -30.27
C ASP A 4 -55.95 58.42 -29.45
N CYS A 5 -57.28 58.48 -29.67
CA CYS A 5 -58.24 57.62 -29.00
C CYS A 5 -58.02 56.15 -29.19
N GLU A 6 -57.39 55.71 -30.28
CA GLU A 6 -57.05 54.28 -30.50
C GLU A 6 -55.99 53.81 -29.52
N ILE A 7 -54.95 54.59 -29.28
CA ILE A 7 -53.91 54.26 -28.31
C ILE A 7 -54.49 54.15 -26.90
N ILE A 8 -55.37 55.10 -26.55
CA ILE A 8 -56.02 55.10 -25.22
C ILE A 8 -56.94 53.88 -25.08
N LYS A 9 -57.69 53.52 -26.08
CA LYS A 9 -58.59 52.33 -26.08
C LYS A 9 -57.77 51.04 -25.83
N ASP A 10 -56.63 50.90 -26.45
CA ASP A 10 -55.74 49.72 -26.25
C ASP A 10 -55.15 49.63 -24.81
N LEU A 11 -55.02 50.79 -24.16
CA LEU A 11 -54.48 50.85 -22.78
C LEU A 11 -55.57 50.75 -21.70
N LEU A 12 -56.83 51.01 -22.02
CA LEU A 12 -57.95 50.99 -21.08
C LEU A 12 -58.07 49.66 -20.29
N PRO A 13 -57.92 48.46 -20.90
CA PRO A 13 -58.04 47.22 -20.19
C PRO A 13 -56.91 47.09 -19.10
N LEU A 14 -55.70 47.50 -19.47
CA LEU A 14 -54.53 47.45 -18.52
C LEU A 14 -54.71 48.52 -17.46
N TYR A 15 -55.22 49.68 -17.77
CA TYR A 15 -55.50 50.74 -16.80
C TYR A 15 -56.58 50.29 -15.80
N ALA A 16 -57.66 49.66 -16.27
CA ALA A 16 -58.70 49.10 -15.42
C ALA A 16 -58.20 48.02 -14.46
N GLU A 17 -57.12 47.35 -14.81
CA GLU A 17 -56.45 46.32 -13.97
C GLU A 17 -55.26 46.88 -13.13
N HIS A 18 -55.03 48.16 -13.15
CA HIS A 18 -53.92 48.83 -12.49
C HIS A 18 -52.51 48.31 -12.91
N MET A 19 -52.39 47.90 -14.18
CA MET A 19 -51.14 47.32 -14.73
C MET A 19 -50.42 48.31 -15.67
N THR A 20 -50.81 49.60 -15.71
CA THR A 20 -50.13 50.66 -16.43
C THR A 20 -49.18 51.43 -15.58
N SER A 21 -48.13 52.04 -16.18
CA SER A 21 -47.16 52.85 -15.47
C SER A 21 -47.79 54.22 -15.08
N GLU A 22 -47.19 54.86 -14.04
CA GLU A 22 -47.63 56.15 -13.52
C GLU A 22 -47.78 57.23 -14.66
N LYS A 23 -46.78 57.29 -15.52
CA LYS A 23 -46.75 58.20 -16.68
C LYS A 23 -47.85 57.88 -17.73
N SER A 24 -48.18 56.58 -17.92
CA SER A 24 -49.30 56.16 -18.78
C SER A 24 -50.62 56.50 -18.13
N ASN A 25 -50.74 56.39 -16.83
CA ASN A 25 -51.95 56.78 -16.08
C ASN A 25 -52.26 58.24 -16.25
N GLU A 26 -51.29 59.13 -16.07
CA GLU A 26 -51.43 60.56 -16.28
C GLU A 26 -51.96 60.86 -17.69
N MET A 27 -51.39 60.23 -18.70
CA MET A 27 -51.81 60.42 -20.10
C MET A 27 -53.25 59.92 -20.38
N ILE A 28 -53.58 58.75 -19.79
CA ILE A 28 -54.93 58.18 -19.91
C ILE A 28 -55.97 59.10 -19.21
N GLU A 29 -55.66 59.53 -17.97
CA GLU A 29 -56.59 60.42 -17.22
C GLU A 29 -56.78 61.75 -17.88
N GLU A 30 -55.75 62.37 -18.44
CA GLU A 30 -55.86 63.62 -19.18
C GLU A 30 -56.80 63.42 -20.38
N HIS A 31 -56.66 62.34 -21.17
CA HIS A 31 -57.48 62.01 -22.28
C HIS A 31 -58.98 61.74 -21.87
N LEU A 32 -59.16 60.95 -20.78
CA LEU A 32 -60.51 60.63 -20.28
C LEU A 32 -61.28 61.87 -19.78
N ASN A 33 -60.58 62.92 -19.34
CA ASN A 33 -61.18 64.19 -18.95
C ASN A 33 -61.81 64.93 -20.17
N GLU A 34 -61.24 64.74 -21.38
CA GLU A 34 -61.67 65.41 -22.57
C GLU A 34 -62.54 64.53 -23.48
N CYS A 35 -62.40 63.20 -23.46
CA CYS A 35 -63.05 62.26 -24.37
C CYS A 35 -64.11 61.42 -23.67
N LYS A 36 -65.39 61.75 -23.94
CA LYS A 36 -66.53 61.05 -23.38
C LYS A 36 -66.71 59.62 -23.90
N GLU A 37 -66.24 59.32 -25.13
CA GLU A 37 -66.27 57.99 -25.69
C GLU A 37 -65.38 57.01 -25.01
N CYS A 38 -64.12 57.38 -24.76
CA CYS A 38 -63.18 56.55 -24.06
C CYS A 38 -63.53 56.38 -22.56
N ARG A 39 -64.15 57.40 -21.95
CA ARG A 39 -64.65 57.27 -20.58
C ARG A 39 -65.77 56.22 -20.50
N LYS A 40 -66.70 56.22 -21.49
CA LYS A 40 -67.78 55.25 -21.56
C LYS A 40 -67.23 53.82 -21.73
N GLN A 41 -66.26 53.67 -22.58
CA GLN A 41 -65.58 52.35 -22.73
C GLN A 41 -64.88 51.86 -21.46
N LEU A 42 -64.24 52.73 -20.69
CA LEU A 42 -63.67 52.39 -19.38
C LEU A 42 -64.75 51.92 -18.40
N ASP A 43 -65.90 52.69 -18.35
CA ASP A 43 -67.03 52.31 -17.50
C ASP A 43 -67.60 50.93 -17.85
N GLU A 44 -67.73 50.64 -19.15
CA GLU A 44 -68.17 49.35 -19.66
C GLU A 44 -67.14 48.23 -19.27
N ALA A 45 -65.84 48.48 -19.41
CA ALA A 45 -64.81 47.53 -19.05
C ALA A 45 -64.75 47.27 -17.51
N LEU A 46 -65.10 48.23 -16.72
CA LEU A 46 -65.20 48.10 -15.25
C LEU A 46 -66.49 47.36 -14.83
N TYR A 47 -67.53 47.46 -15.61
CA TYR A 47 -68.86 46.91 -15.27
C TYR A 47 -68.96 45.41 -15.69
N ASP A 48 -68.22 44.98 -16.71
CA ASP A 48 -68.25 43.64 -17.27
C ASP A 48 -67.23 42.68 -16.66
N LYS A 49 -66.82 42.95 -15.42
CA LYS A 49 -66.03 42.00 -14.71
C LYS A 49 -66.93 40.89 -14.16
N PRO A 50 -66.85 39.64 -14.69
CA PRO A 50 -67.40 38.51 -13.99
C PRO A 50 -66.66 38.40 -12.66
N ALA A 51 -67.38 38.31 -11.54
CA ALA A 51 -66.84 38.00 -10.27
C ALA A 51 -66.18 36.61 -10.34
N VAL A 52 -64.90 36.56 -10.73
CA VAL A 52 -64.12 35.36 -10.63
C VAL A 52 -63.92 35.12 -9.17
N SER A 53 -64.80 34.34 -8.57
CA SER A 53 -64.57 33.75 -7.27
C SER A 53 -63.38 32.74 -7.41
N PHE A 54 -62.20 33.18 -7.12
CA PHE A 54 -61.09 32.23 -6.88
C PHE A 54 -61.51 31.29 -5.77
N SER A 55 -61.91 30.09 -6.14
CA SER A 55 -62.26 29.08 -5.18
C SER A 55 -60.95 28.73 -4.39
N ASN A 56 -61.04 28.72 -3.07
CA ASN A 56 -59.95 28.30 -2.17
C ASN A 56 -59.38 26.90 -2.46
N GLN A 57 -59.96 26.20 -3.47
CA GLN A 57 -59.52 24.90 -3.93
C GLN A 57 -58.22 24.93 -4.77
N THR A 58 -58.01 25.99 -5.56
CA THR A 58 -56.80 26.13 -6.40
C THR A 58 -55.56 26.41 -5.56
N ASP A 59 -55.71 27.20 -4.50
CA ASP A 59 -54.59 27.51 -3.60
C ASP A 59 -54.13 26.28 -2.79
N ALA A 60 -55.08 25.44 -2.36
CA ALA A 60 -54.79 24.21 -1.66
C ALA A 60 -54.01 23.22 -2.55
N VAL A 61 -54.45 23.03 -3.81
CA VAL A 61 -53.79 22.13 -4.77
C VAL A 61 -52.39 22.67 -5.16
N PHE A 62 -52.26 23.95 -5.37
CA PHE A 62 -50.98 24.57 -5.71
C PHE A 62 -49.99 24.48 -4.51
N THR A 63 -50.49 24.76 -3.31
CA THR A 63 -49.68 24.65 -2.07
C THR A 63 -49.21 23.20 -1.82
N GLN A 64 -50.10 22.24 -2.05
CA GLN A 64 -49.76 20.81 -1.95
C GLN A 64 -48.68 20.42 -3.00
N TYR A 65 -48.83 20.82 -4.24
CA TYR A 65 -47.87 20.56 -5.31
C TYR A 65 -46.48 21.15 -5.00
N VAL A 66 -46.44 22.41 -4.51
CA VAL A 66 -45.17 23.06 -4.10
C VAL A 66 -44.54 22.35 -2.92
N GLN A 67 -45.32 21.91 -1.93
CA GLN A 67 -44.81 21.16 -0.77
C GLN A 67 -44.26 19.78 -1.19
N GLU A 68 -44.99 19.05 -2.05
CA GLU A 68 -44.53 17.76 -2.59
C GLU A 68 -43.27 17.90 -3.44
N SER A 69 -43.20 18.92 -4.28
CA SER A 69 -42.01 19.25 -5.08
C SER A 69 -40.79 19.57 -4.21
N LYS A 70 -40.98 20.41 -3.17
CA LYS A 70 -39.91 20.71 -2.19
C LYS A 70 -39.47 19.47 -1.42
N LYS A 71 -40.38 18.57 -1.04
CA LYS A 71 -40.09 17.33 -0.34
C LYS A 71 -39.31 16.33 -1.23
N LYS A 72 -39.69 16.26 -2.51
CA LYS A 72 -39.04 15.42 -3.53
C LYS A 72 -37.62 15.91 -3.86
N ASN A 73 -37.45 17.22 -3.96
CA ASN A 73 -36.13 17.82 -4.17
C ASN A 73 -35.22 17.68 -2.96
N LYS A 74 -35.72 17.88 -1.72
CA LYS A 74 -34.95 17.60 -0.50
C LYS A 74 -34.44 16.15 -0.43
N LYS A 75 -35.30 15.16 -0.77
CA LYS A 75 -34.87 13.74 -0.81
C LYS A 75 -33.76 13.52 -1.84
N LYS A 76 -33.90 14.10 -3.05
CA LYS A 76 -32.86 14.00 -4.09
C LYS A 76 -31.55 14.64 -3.63
N THR A 77 -31.59 15.81 -3.00
CA THR A 77 -30.39 16.49 -2.47
C THR A 77 -29.72 15.65 -1.37
N VAL A 78 -30.50 15.09 -0.45
CA VAL A 78 -29.97 14.20 0.61
C VAL A 78 -29.28 12.98 0.01
N ILE A 79 -29.87 12.33 -0.99
CA ILE A 79 -29.28 11.18 -1.68
C ILE A 79 -27.96 11.58 -2.35
N ILE A 80 -27.92 12.71 -3.05
CA ILE A 80 -26.70 13.21 -3.70
C ILE A 80 -25.59 13.45 -2.68
N VAL A 81 -25.93 14.07 -1.55
CA VAL A 81 -24.95 14.31 -0.46
C VAL A 81 -24.43 12.99 0.12
N ILE A 82 -25.32 12.02 0.37
CA ILE A 82 -24.91 10.70 0.89
C ILE A 82 -23.97 9.99 -0.12
N VAL A 83 -24.33 10.00 -1.40
CA VAL A 83 -23.48 9.39 -2.44
C VAL A 83 -22.14 10.10 -2.54
N ALA A 84 -22.11 11.44 -2.47
CA ALA A 84 -20.84 12.19 -2.47
C ALA A 84 -19.96 11.87 -1.25
N VAL A 85 -20.55 11.75 -0.07
CA VAL A 85 -19.82 11.36 1.15
C VAL A 85 -19.29 9.94 1.05
N VAL A 86 -20.10 8.99 0.57
CA VAL A 86 -19.66 7.60 0.40
C VAL A 86 -18.53 7.50 -0.62
N LEU A 87 -18.61 8.24 -1.73
CA LEU A 87 -17.54 8.29 -2.72
C LEU A 87 -16.26 8.93 -2.15
N ALA A 88 -16.38 9.99 -1.37
CA ALA A 88 -15.22 10.61 -0.71
C ALA A 88 -14.52 9.62 0.23
N ILE A 89 -15.28 8.92 1.09
CA ILE A 89 -14.75 7.89 1.98
C ILE A 89 -14.12 6.74 1.19
N ALA A 90 -14.76 6.31 0.10
CA ALA A 90 -14.23 5.25 -0.75
C ALA A 90 -12.88 5.65 -1.39
N VAL A 91 -12.73 6.89 -1.83
CA VAL A 91 -11.47 7.42 -2.36
C VAL A 91 -10.41 7.53 -1.27
N GLU A 92 -10.76 8.04 -0.08
CA GLU A 92 -9.83 8.13 1.05
C GLU A 92 -9.31 6.76 1.52
N LEU A 93 -10.11 5.70 1.37
CA LEU A 93 -9.71 4.34 1.69
C LEU A 93 -8.97 3.66 0.52
N ALA A 94 -9.41 3.88 -0.71
CA ALA A 94 -8.84 3.23 -1.89
C ALA A 94 -7.43 3.75 -2.23
N VAL A 95 -7.16 5.04 -2.01
CA VAL A 95 -5.84 5.64 -2.31
C VAL A 95 -4.74 5.05 -1.42
N PRO A 96 -4.86 5.03 -0.08
CA PRO A 96 -3.82 4.42 0.77
C PRO A 96 -3.72 2.90 0.58
N LEU A 97 -4.85 2.20 0.36
CA LEU A 97 -4.83 0.75 0.07
C LEU A 97 -4.17 0.47 -1.28
N GLY A 98 -4.43 1.28 -2.31
CA GLY A 98 -3.79 1.19 -3.60
C GLY A 98 -2.29 1.50 -3.51
N PHE A 99 -1.91 2.51 -2.73
CA PHE A 99 -0.50 2.82 -2.48
C PHE A 99 0.20 1.71 -1.69
N LEU A 100 -0.47 1.14 -0.68
CA LEU A 100 0.04 0.00 0.06
C LEU A 100 0.21 -1.23 -0.85
N ALA A 101 -0.78 -1.54 -1.68
CA ALA A 101 -0.68 -2.60 -2.69
C ALA A 101 0.47 -2.33 -3.68
N LEU A 102 0.65 -1.09 -4.12
CA LEU A 102 1.76 -0.67 -4.96
C LEU A 102 3.12 -0.95 -4.30
N LEU A 103 3.26 -0.64 -3.00
CA LEU A 103 4.48 -0.92 -2.24
C LEU A 103 4.72 -2.43 -2.06
N PHE A 104 3.66 -3.25 -1.99
CA PHE A 104 3.77 -4.70 -1.85
C PHE A 104 3.95 -5.45 -3.18
N PHE A 105 3.42 -4.92 -4.28
CA PHE A 105 3.42 -5.60 -5.58
C PHE A 105 4.37 -5.00 -6.61
N PHE A 106 5.06 -3.88 -6.30
CA PHE A 106 6.14 -3.46 -7.16
C PHE A 106 7.30 -4.45 -6.99
N ASP A 107 7.58 -5.16 -8.05
CA ASP A 107 8.86 -5.79 -8.27
C ASP A 107 9.93 -4.69 -8.12
N THR A 108 10.80 -4.84 -7.14
CA THR A 108 11.83 -3.86 -6.84
C THR A 108 12.89 -3.80 -7.94
N GLY A 109 12.81 -4.70 -8.92
CA GLY A 109 13.84 -4.87 -9.95
C GLY A 109 15.18 -5.33 -9.37
N ALA A 110 15.18 -5.82 -8.11
CA ALA A 110 16.38 -6.39 -7.51
C ALA A 110 16.78 -7.67 -8.26
N GLU A 111 18.02 -7.75 -8.64
CA GLU A 111 18.59 -8.93 -9.25
C GLU A 111 19.33 -9.76 -8.20
N ILE A 112 19.34 -11.09 -8.38
CA ILE A 112 20.13 -11.99 -7.56
C ILE A 112 21.56 -11.94 -8.10
N GLU A 113 22.49 -11.55 -7.24
CA GLU A 113 23.92 -11.53 -7.55
C GLU A 113 24.57 -12.82 -7.00
N THR A 114 25.23 -13.56 -7.85
CA THR A 114 25.93 -14.81 -7.48
C THR A 114 27.42 -14.69 -7.80
N ASN A 115 28.27 -15.12 -6.89
CA ASN A 115 29.70 -15.23 -7.11
C ASN A 115 30.23 -16.61 -6.70
N THR A 116 30.95 -17.24 -7.62
CA THR A 116 31.65 -18.51 -7.43
C THR A 116 33.17 -18.38 -7.58
N ASP A 117 33.65 -17.16 -7.77
CA ASP A 117 35.11 -16.89 -7.88
C ASP A 117 35.73 -16.84 -6.48
N ILE A 118 36.36 -17.93 -6.11
CA ILE A 118 37.01 -18.09 -4.80
C ILE A 118 38.17 -17.08 -4.58
N SER A 119 38.76 -16.57 -5.63
CA SER A 119 39.83 -15.54 -5.51
C SER A 119 39.32 -14.23 -4.89
N ARG A 120 38.01 -14.04 -4.87
CA ARG A 120 37.31 -12.91 -4.28
C ARG A 120 36.68 -13.21 -2.93
N TYR A 121 37.02 -14.34 -2.32
CA TYR A 121 36.42 -14.78 -1.05
C TYR A 121 36.35 -13.67 0.00
N GLU A 122 37.48 -12.97 0.23
CA GLU A 122 37.56 -11.91 1.25
C GLU A 122 36.74 -10.64 0.91
N ASP A 123 36.30 -10.47 -0.35
CA ASP A 123 35.37 -9.40 -0.72
C ASP A 123 33.93 -9.66 -0.21
N TYR A 124 33.58 -10.94 0.04
CA TYR A 124 32.25 -11.37 0.38
C TYR A 124 32.07 -11.89 1.80
N ILE A 125 33.12 -12.43 2.39
CA ILE A 125 33.08 -13.13 3.68
C ILE A 125 34.09 -12.50 4.65
N GLY A 126 33.63 -12.28 5.90
CA GLY A 126 34.45 -11.87 7.01
C GLY A 126 34.64 -10.35 7.13
N LYS A 127 35.47 -9.94 8.06
CA LYS A 127 35.64 -8.55 8.49
C LYS A 127 36.19 -7.58 7.44
N ASN A 128 36.78 -8.09 6.35
CA ASN A 128 37.35 -7.29 5.27
C ASN A 128 36.39 -7.25 4.06
N ALA A 129 35.21 -7.84 4.15
CA ALA A 129 34.23 -7.84 3.08
C ALA A 129 33.88 -6.42 2.64
N VAL A 130 33.64 -6.25 1.36
CA VAL A 130 33.28 -4.96 0.78
C VAL A 130 31.77 -4.72 0.86
N GLU A 131 31.35 -3.45 0.81
CA GLU A 131 29.92 -3.13 0.76
C GLU A 131 29.25 -3.78 -0.49
N PRO A 132 28.08 -4.42 -0.37
CA PRO A 132 27.20 -4.50 0.79
C PRO A 132 27.45 -5.71 1.73
N HIS A 133 28.54 -6.46 1.55
CA HIS A 133 28.81 -7.71 2.27
C HIS A 133 29.43 -7.50 3.66
N ASN A 134 29.79 -6.28 4.02
CA ASN A 134 30.45 -5.93 5.26
C ASN A 134 29.51 -5.70 6.45
N ASP A 135 28.21 -5.60 6.24
CA ASP A 135 27.23 -5.36 7.32
C ASP A 135 26.55 -6.65 7.74
N LYS A 136 25.91 -7.34 6.84
CA LYS A 136 25.21 -8.62 7.06
C LYS A 136 24.41 -8.68 8.37
N TRP A 137 23.77 -7.55 8.75
CA TRP A 137 22.97 -7.45 9.96
C TRP A 137 23.74 -7.79 11.25
N ASP A 138 25.02 -7.42 11.32
CA ASP A 138 25.92 -7.70 12.44
C ASP A 138 26.06 -9.21 12.77
N MET A 139 25.86 -10.11 11.81
CA MET A 139 26.03 -11.53 12.00
C MET A 139 27.52 -11.91 12.16
N ASP A 140 27.80 -12.84 13.06
CA ASP A 140 29.17 -13.26 13.35
C ASP A 140 29.67 -14.30 12.34
N GLU A 141 30.41 -13.84 11.35
CA GLU A 141 31.06 -14.66 10.33
C GLU A 141 32.44 -15.24 10.77
N SER A 142 32.88 -15.04 12.03
CA SER A 142 34.17 -15.57 12.49
C SER A 142 34.24 -17.11 12.51
N ILE A 143 33.12 -17.77 12.28
CA ILE A 143 33.05 -19.22 12.02
C ILE A 143 33.74 -19.58 10.71
N PHE A 144 33.59 -18.75 9.65
CA PHE A 144 34.31 -18.93 8.41
C PHE A 144 35.84 -18.74 8.61
N PRO A 145 36.70 -19.35 7.79
CA PRO A 145 38.13 -19.08 7.84
C PRO A 145 38.43 -17.62 7.46
N GLU A 146 39.28 -16.95 8.21
CA GLU A 146 39.64 -15.56 7.94
C GLU A 146 40.33 -15.40 6.58
N HIS A 147 41.16 -16.39 6.21
CA HIS A 147 41.93 -16.45 4.97
C HIS A 147 41.97 -17.87 4.43
N LEU A 148 41.92 -17.99 3.12
CA LEU A 148 42.18 -19.28 2.47
C LEU A 148 43.66 -19.42 2.19
N THR A 149 44.27 -20.49 2.69
CA THR A 149 45.68 -20.77 2.48
C THR A 149 45.93 -21.69 1.29
N LYS A 150 47.17 -21.81 0.85
CA LYS A 150 47.53 -22.67 -0.28
C LYS A 150 47.45 -24.18 0.02
N GLU A 151 47.43 -24.50 1.29
CA GLU A 151 47.32 -25.85 1.81
C GLU A 151 45.87 -26.35 1.82
N MET A 152 44.92 -25.43 1.79
CA MET A 152 43.48 -25.71 1.68
C MET A 152 43.12 -26.01 0.25
N THR A 153 42.26 -26.99 0.04
CA THR A 153 41.62 -27.24 -1.26
C THR A 153 40.18 -26.85 -1.15
N VAL A 154 39.78 -25.81 -1.90
CA VAL A 154 38.36 -25.44 -1.98
C VAL A 154 37.70 -26.31 -3.02
N GLU A 155 36.75 -27.13 -2.58
CA GLU A 155 36.00 -28.07 -3.42
C GLU A 155 34.77 -27.42 -4.03
N ASP A 156 34.11 -26.54 -3.26
CA ASP A 156 32.91 -25.84 -3.71
C ASP A 156 32.76 -24.50 -2.98
N TYR A 157 32.22 -23.51 -3.66
CA TYR A 157 32.00 -22.17 -3.09
C TYR A 157 30.96 -21.41 -3.91
N GLU A 158 30.01 -20.83 -3.21
CA GLU A 158 29.05 -19.89 -3.79
C GLU A 158 28.65 -18.88 -2.74
N THR A 159 28.50 -17.65 -3.15
CA THR A 159 27.87 -16.58 -2.38
C THR A 159 26.82 -15.90 -3.20
N VAL A 160 25.67 -15.65 -2.59
CA VAL A 160 24.50 -15.03 -3.22
C VAL A 160 24.09 -13.82 -2.41
N TYR A 161 23.82 -12.74 -3.08
CA TYR A 161 23.26 -11.52 -2.53
C TYR A 161 21.97 -11.16 -3.24
N TYR A 162 20.97 -10.78 -2.47
CA TYR A 162 19.68 -10.36 -2.99
C TYR A 162 19.07 -9.29 -2.09
N ASP A 163 18.75 -8.11 -2.64
CA ASP A 163 18.16 -7.00 -1.90
C ASP A 163 16.86 -6.51 -2.55
N PRO A 164 15.75 -7.23 -2.39
CA PRO A 164 14.46 -6.78 -2.88
C PRO A 164 13.90 -5.62 -2.06
N ARG A 165 14.20 -5.57 -0.75
CA ARG A 165 13.85 -4.51 0.22
C ARG A 165 14.71 -4.60 1.46
N ASP A 166 14.97 -5.82 1.88
CA ASP A 166 15.85 -6.16 2.99
C ASP A 166 16.92 -7.08 2.44
N ALA A 167 18.17 -6.69 2.60
CA ALA A 167 19.31 -7.41 2.06
C ALA A 167 19.43 -8.81 2.67
N GLN A 168 19.67 -9.78 1.81
CA GLN A 168 19.81 -11.20 2.16
C GLN A 168 21.12 -11.74 1.62
N TRP A 169 21.78 -12.56 2.40
CA TRP A 169 23.02 -13.21 2.01
C TRP A 169 22.91 -14.70 2.26
N LEU A 170 23.46 -15.43 1.34
CA LEU A 170 23.56 -16.87 1.40
C LEU A 170 24.90 -17.27 0.84
N SER A 171 25.67 -18.04 1.62
CA SER A 171 26.96 -18.53 1.15
C SER A 171 27.22 -19.92 1.68
N TYR A 172 27.96 -20.71 0.89
CA TYR A 172 28.58 -21.88 1.40
C TYR A 172 30.02 -22.01 0.88
N LEU A 173 30.86 -22.65 1.66
CA LEU A 173 32.26 -22.93 1.35
C LEU A 173 32.60 -24.35 1.80
N VAL A 174 33.13 -25.17 0.91
CA VAL A 174 33.57 -26.53 1.19
C VAL A 174 35.08 -26.58 1.05
N VAL A 175 35.75 -26.93 2.14
CA VAL A 175 37.21 -26.95 2.20
C VAL A 175 37.72 -28.31 2.67
N ASP A 176 38.64 -28.87 1.90
CA ASP A 176 39.47 -30.01 2.33
C ASP A 176 40.78 -29.49 2.88
N TYR A 177 41.04 -29.85 4.13
CA TYR A 177 42.23 -29.49 4.89
C TYR A 177 43.22 -30.64 4.95
N PRO A 178 44.54 -30.37 4.94
CA PRO A 178 45.53 -31.35 5.40
C PRO A 178 45.26 -31.76 6.87
N GLU A 179 45.57 -32.98 7.23
CA GLU A 179 45.21 -33.55 8.54
C GLU A 179 45.56 -32.63 9.73
N GLU A 180 46.78 -32.06 9.76
CA GLU A 180 47.21 -31.18 10.85
C GLU A 180 46.41 -29.86 10.91
N GLU A 181 46.07 -29.28 9.76
CA GLU A 181 45.28 -28.06 9.68
C GLU A 181 43.79 -28.32 9.96
N TYR A 182 43.29 -29.47 9.57
CA TYR A 182 41.93 -29.92 9.90
C TYR A 182 41.72 -30.02 11.41
N GLU A 183 42.63 -30.68 12.14
CA GLU A 183 42.53 -30.79 13.59
C GLU A 183 42.59 -29.42 14.29
N LYS A 184 43.39 -28.50 13.78
CA LYS A 184 43.48 -27.14 14.32
C LYS A 184 42.17 -26.36 14.08
N GLU A 185 41.66 -26.48 12.87
CA GLU A 185 40.42 -25.79 12.49
C GLU A 185 39.22 -26.37 13.26
N LEU A 186 39.14 -27.68 13.34
CA LEU A 186 38.08 -28.35 14.09
C LEU A 186 38.10 -27.95 15.56
N LYS A 187 39.33 -27.85 16.15
CA LYS A 187 39.48 -27.34 17.50
C LYS A 187 39.04 -25.89 17.64
N ARG A 188 39.38 -25.00 16.68
CA ARG A 188 38.94 -23.60 16.67
C ARG A 188 37.43 -23.50 16.67
N LEU A 189 36.76 -24.30 15.85
CA LEU A 189 35.30 -24.35 15.74
C LEU A 189 34.66 -24.89 17.03
N HIS A 190 35.21 -25.95 17.63
CA HIS A 190 34.70 -26.48 18.90
C HIS A 190 34.92 -25.54 20.10
N ASP A 191 36.00 -24.73 20.07
CA ASP A 191 36.26 -23.71 21.09
C ASP A 191 35.37 -22.44 20.90
N TYR A 192 34.64 -22.34 19.78
CA TYR A 192 33.72 -21.25 19.52
C TYR A 192 32.51 -21.33 20.45
N LYS A 193 32.05 -20.18 20.98
CA LYS A 193 30.84 -20.11 21.82
C LYS A 193 29.58 -20.20 20.96
N SER A 194 29.23 -21.42 20.61
CA SER A 194 28.05 -21.66 19.77
C SER A 194 26.77 -21.33 20.48
N THR A 195 25.82 -20.78 19.73
CA THR A 195 24.43 -20.65 20.18
C THR A 195 23.72 -22.01 20.14
N THR A 196 22.76 -22.22 21.03
CA THR A 196 21.97 -23.44 21.03
C THR A 196 20.80 -23.29 20.07
N TYR A 197 20.80 -24.07 18.99
CA TYR A 197 19.68 -24.11 18.05
C TYR A 197 18.54 -24.96 18.61
N LYS A 198 17.34 -24.39 18.74
CA LYS A 198 16.16 -25.07 19.32
C LYS A 198 15.05 -25.35 18.29
N GLY A 199 15.24 -25.00 17.06
CA GLY A 199 14.30 -25.20 15.96
C GLY A 199 13.92 -23.89 15.31
N PHE A 200 13.96 -23.87 13.97
CA PHE A 200 13.71 -22.69 13.17
C PHE A 200 13.39 -23.11 11.74
N TYR A 201 12.61 -22.35 11.01
CA TYR A 201 12.25 -22.68 9.63
C TYR A 201 11.83 -24.15 9.39
N GLY A 202 10.99 -24.70 10.27
CA GLY A 202 10.51 -26.07 10.18
C GLY A 202 11.43 -27.15 10.72
N ALA A 203 12.73 -26.90 10.88
CA ALA A 203 13.66 -27.82 11.51
C ALA A 203 13.48 -27.84 13.04
N LYS A 204 13.56 -29.02 13.66
CA LYS A 204 13.42 -29.24 15.11
C LYS A 204 14.76 -29.48 15.77
N GLY A 205 15.53 -28.44 15.95
CA GLY A 205 16.91 -28.58 16.34
C GLY A 205 17.82 -28.72 15.13
N PHE A 206 19.13 -28.72 15.37
CA PHE A 206 20.11 -28.86 14.32
C PHE A 206 20.42 -30.33 14.11
N ASP A 207 19.76 -30.96 13.16
CA ASP A 207 20.04 -32.31 12.71
C ASP A 207 20.37 -32.23 11.21
N SER A 208 21.53 -32.68 10.82
CA SER A 208 22.01 -32.66 9.43
C SER A 208 22.73 -33.95 9.10
N LYS A 209 23.14 -34.11 7.85
CA LYS A 209 23.92 -35.24 7.39
C LYS A 209 25.34 -35.28 8.05
N TYR A 210 25.84 -34.13 8.44
CA TYR A 210 27.18 -33.93 9.00
C TYR A 210 27.11 -33.42 10.42
N ASP A 211 28.19 -33.55 11.17
CA ASP A 211 28.25 -33.12 12.55
C ASP A 211 28.42 -31.60 12.66
N LEU A 212 27.60 -30.97 13.51
CA LEU A 212 27.70 -29.54 13.76
C LEU A 212 28.96 -29.22 14.57
N ALA A 213 29.90 -28.48 13.98
CA ALA A 213 31.15 -28.09 14.63
C ALA A 213 31.02 -26.73 15.36
N ALA A 214 30.38 -25.76 14.79
CA ALA A 214 30.13 -24.45 15.41
C ALA A 214 28.87 -23.83 14.82
N MET A 215 28.20 -22.94 15.60
CA MET A 215 27.02 -22.20 15.13
C MET A 215 26.92 -20.85 15.83
N TYR A 216 26.65 -19.82 15.04
CA TYR A 216 26.04 -18.58 15.47
C TYR A 216 24.65 -18.46 14.88
N ALA A 217 23.66 -18.37 15.72
CA ALA A 217 22.27 -18.21 15.27
C ALA A 217 21.64 -17.03 16.00
N ASP A 218 21.14 -16.07 15.23
CA ASP A 218 20.27 -15.02 15.70
C ASP A 218 18.83 -15.35 15.33
N SER A 219 17.93 -15.20 16.27
CA SER A 219 16.52 -15.58 16.09
C SER A 219 15.79 -14.76 15.01
N TYR A 220 16.33 -13.63 14.64
CA TYR A 220 15.77 -12.73 13.63
C TYR A 220 16.59 -12.70 12.34
N ASN A 221 17.92 -12.66 12.46
CA ASN A 221 18.81 -12.42 11.33
C ASN A 221 19.27 -13.69 10.61
N GLY A 222 19.26 -14.86 11.27
CA GLY A 222 19.59 -16.11 10.58
C GLY A 222 20.72 -16.92 11.22
N PHE A 223 21.55 -17.55 10.39
CA PHE A 223 22.52 -18.55 10.81
C PHE A 223 23.86 -18.39 10.13
N VAL A 224 24.94 -18.61 10.89
CA VAL A 224 26.28 -18.90 10.38
C VAL A 224 26.76 -20.15 11.08
N TYR A 225 27.15 -21.20 10.38
CA TYR A 225 27.57 -22.46 11.00
C TYR A 225 28.63 -23.20 10.19
N ALA A 226 29.29 -24.13 10.84
CA ALA A 226 30.23 -25.03 10.23
C ALA A 226 29.85 -26.48 10.54
N LEU A 227 29.99 -27.36 9.55
CA LEU A 227 29.75 -28.79 9.62
C LEU A 227 31.04 -29.54 9.41
N ASP A 228 31.29 -30.49 10.28
CA ASP A 228 32.36 -31.48 10.11
C ASP A 228 31.81 -32.61 9.20
N ALA A 229 32.32 -32.67 8.00
CA ALA A 229 31.99 -33.73 7.04
C ALA A 229 32.98 -34.89 7.11
N HIS A 230 33.87 -34.89 8.10
CA HIS A 230 34.93 -35.86 8.35
C HIS A 230 35.99 -35.94 7.23
N GLU A 231 37.01 -36.77 7.46
CA GLU A 231 38.08 -37.04 6.50
C GLU A 231 38.80 -35.78 5.99
N GLY A 232 38.93 -34.76 6.85
CA GLY A 232 39.57 -33.48 6.50
C GLY A 232 38.66 -32.41 5.91
N ARG A 233 37.37 -32.70 5.71
CA ARG A 233 36.43 -31.78 5.06
C ARG A 233 35.57 -31.02 6.06
N ILE A 234 35.51 -29.68 5.90
CA ILE A 234 34.62 -28.80 6.66
C ILE A 234 33.78 -28.01 5.66
N ILE A 235 32.48 -27.87 5.98
CA ILE A 235 31.51 -27.13 5.22
C ILE A 235 31.04 -25.93 6.07
N TYR A 236 31.21 -24.73 5.56
CA TYR A 236 30.75 -23.49 6.18
C TYR A 236 29.53 -23.00 5.45
N VAL A 237 28.55 -22.50 6.19
CA VAL A 237 27.29 -22.03 5.61
C VAL A 237 26.84 -20.77 6.33
N GLU A 238 26.35 -19.80 5.57
CA GLU A 238 25.58 -18.67 6.09
C GLU A 238 24.23 -18.54 5.39
N LEU A 239 23.21 -18.25 6.18
CA LEU A 239 21.84 -17.99 5.75
C LEU A 239 21.37 -16.76 6.50
N ILE A 240 21.51 -15.58 5.91
CA ILE A 240 21.27 -14.33 6.59
C ILE A 240 20.03 -13.66 6.04
N PHE A 241 19.14 -13.29 6.96
CA PHE A 241 17.88 -12.61 6.74
C PHE A 241 16.92 -13.36 5.82
N CYS A 242 16.75 -14.66 6.04
CA CYS A 242 15.77 -15.48 5.33
C CYS A 242 14.34 -14.95 5.56
N ASN A 243 13.73 -14.36 4.56
CA ASN A 243 12.39 -13.81 4.63
C ASN A 243 11.51 -14.39 3.52
N TYR A 244 10.56 -15.23 3.88
CA TYR A 244 9.79 -16.02 2.94
C TYR A 244 9.02 -15.22 1.88
N GLN A 245 8.71 -13.95 2.12
CA GLN A 245 7.98 -13.10 1.16
C GLN A 245 8.83 -12.67 -0.04
N PHE A 246 10.13 -12.58 0.16
CA PHE A 246 11.07 -12.06 -0.82
C PHE A 246 12.26 -12.98 -1.00
N ASP A 247 12.19 -14.17 -0.42
CA ASP A 247 13.26 -15.14 -0.50
C ASP A 247 13.36 -15.70 -1.91
N PHE A 248 14.57 -15.98 -2.29
CA PHE A 248 14.86 -16.95 -3.34
C PHE A 248 14.82 -18.37 -2.76
N ASP A 249 14.77 -19.37 -3.64
CA ASP A 249 14.71 -20.77 -3.21
C ASP A 249 16.08 -21.21 -2.67
N TYR A 250 16.25 -21.15 -1.35
CA TYR A 250 17.48 -21.57 -0.68
C TYR A 250 17.85 -23.02 -0.99
N GLU A 251 16.87 -23.88 -1.16
CA GLU A 251 17.07 -25.30 -1.38
C GLU A 251 17.57 -25.59 -2.80
N GLU A 252 17.41 -24.64 -3.72
CA GLU A 252 18.01 -24.69 -5.06
C GLU A 252 19.45 -24.15 -5.06
N MET A 253 19.78 -23.23 -4.16
CA MET A 253 21.08 -22.54 -4.10
C MET A 253 22.08 -23.20 -3.16
N ILE A 254 21.62 -23.83 -2.07
CA ILE A 254 22.48 -24.59 -1.17
C ILE A 254 22.19 -26.08 -1.30
N PRO A 255 23.20 -26.94 -1.40
CA PRO A 255 23.00 -28.38 -1.35
C PRO A 255 22.24 -28.81 -0.10
N LYS A 256 21.18 -29.62 -0.26
CA LYS A 256 20.30 -30.04 0.86
C LYS A 256 21.03 -30.71 2.00
N ASP A 257 22.14 -31.38 1.71
CA ASP A 257 22.98 -32.02 2.69
C ASP A 257 23.67 -31.04 3.64
N TYR A 258 23.75 -29.76 3.27
CA TYR A 258 24.36 -28.71 4.10
C TYR A 258 23.33 -27.98 4.99
N LEU A 259 22.04 -28.21 4.73
CA LEU A 259 20.96 -27.62 5.50
C LEU A 259 20.50 -28.54 6.65
N PRO A 260 19.95 -27.98 7.75
CA PRO A 260 19.30 -28.77 8.78
C PRO A 260 18.14 -29.59 8.22
N VAL A 261 17.96 -30.81 8.71
CA VAL A 261 16.85 -31.68 8.29
C VAL A 261 15.51 -31.02 8.59
N GLY A 262 14.68 -30.87 7.55
CA GLY A 262 13.39 -30.23 7.65
C GLY A 262 13.43 -28.72 7.51
N PHE A 263 14.58 -28.13 7.17
CA PHE A 263 14.66 -26.72 6.84
C PHE A 263 13.79 -26.39 5.64
N TYR A 264 13.00 -25.33 5.78
CA TYR A 264 12.17 -24.79 4.71
C TYR A 264 11.95 -23.28 4.93
N ALA A 265 12.49 -22.45 4.06
CA ALA A 265 12.42 -20.99 4.17
C ALA A 265 10.98 -20.46 4.23
N GLY A 266 10.04 -21.12 3.51
CA GLY A 266 8.61 -20.78 3.56
C GLY A 266 7.96 -20.89 4.94
N ASN A 267 8.61 -21.50 5.93
CA ASN A 267 8.15 -21.52 7.32
C ASN A 267 8.62 -20.32 8.13
N SER A 268 9.24 -19.33 7.54
CA SER A 268 9.73 -18.13 8.20
C SER A 268 8.62 -17.27 8.85
N ASN A 269 7.35 -17.52 8.52
CA ASN A 269 6.20 -16.89 9.19
C ASN A 269 6.21 -17.05 10.72
N ASN A 270 6.83 -18.10 11.23
CA ASN A 270 6.97 -18.32 12.65
C ASN A 270 8.14 -17.53 13.28
N ARG A 271 8.90 -16.83 12.49
CA ARG A 271 10.08 -16.07 12.87
C ARG A 271 9.80 -15.05 13.99
N ILE A 272 8.70 -14.33 13.92
CA ILE A 272 8.31 -13.33 14.93
C ILE A 272 7.78 -14.00 16.21
N GLU A 273 7.00 -15.07 16.07
CA GLU A 273 6.39 -15.78 17.23
C GLU A 273 7.41 -16.61 17.99
N ILE A 274 8.40 -17.13 17.31
CA ILE A 274 9.36 -18.11 17.82
C ILE A 274 10.72 -17.47 18.15
N GLY A 275 11.02 -16.31 17.59
CA GLY A 275 12.32 -15.66 17.63
C GLY A 275 12.94 -15.52 19.02
N ASN A 276 12.16 -15.29 20.04
CA ASN A 276 12.67 -15.11 21.41
C ASN A 276 12.82 -16.41 22.22
N LEU A 277 12.49 -17.56 21.63
CA LEU A 277 12.41 -18.83 22.38
C LEU A 277 13.41 -19.88 21.93
N PHE A 278 14.07 -19.70 20.77
CA PHE A 278 14.77 -20.80 20.10
C PHE A 278 16.29 -20.66 19.99
N VAL A 279 16.83 -19.49 20.33
CA VAL A 279 18.27 -19.28 20.39
C VAL A 279 18.68 -18.89 21.81
N GLU A 280 19.56 -19.67 22.42
CA GLU A 280 20.18 -19.36 23.70
C GLU A 280 21.71 -19.34 23.51
N TYR A 281 22.36 -18.33 24.06
CA TYR A 281 23.83 -18.27 24.11
C TYR A 281 24.31 -19.09 25.31
N ASN A 282 25.26 -19.99 25.06
CA ASN A 282 25.90 -20.80 26.09
C ASN A 282 26.96 -20.03 26.90
#